data_1d19310e5c36420ad44bc5e7f189db43
#
_entry.id   1d19310e5c36420ad44bc5e7f189db43
#
_cell.length_a   1.000
_cell.length_b   1.000
_cell.length_c   1.000
_cell.angle_alpha   90.00
_cell.angle_beta   90.00
_cell.angle_gamma   90.00
#
_symmetry.space_group_name_H-M   'P 1'
#
loop_
_entity.id
_entity.type
_entity.pdbx_description
1 polymer ?
#
loop_
_entity_poly.entity_id
_entity_poly.type
_entity_poly.pdbx_seq_one_letter_code
_entity_poly.pdbx_strand_id
1 'polypeptide(L)'
;IMKKIIFYFIIASIVFGESKKWDAHSAYLLPQKRWEMGLFQPFRYGYSESIEYSVHPLWFFVMPNFSLKKSQSDIAGFTSASQYKIVYPTPFLNMIAKEGIMGIIAPEFRMPPMLGLSVSWLMSKNMTGVDLTLNGGLDLGVTLGDLDTRSSIDLPLVYHRLGIYYNSWGIHTGLDVQKNMTQKFTVFFDLDLKFLPGLAEVQTDPDASKFMGEYSLEHKLLLIWNKSENFRVLTGYKFVMGKYPYGSDMRMLPYIPMAETWVPIIEFQWAGEKR
;
A
#
# COMPACT_ATOMS: atom_id res chain seq x y z
N ILE A 1 8.63 -35.47 24.21
CA ILE A 1 7.39 -34.65 24.31
C ILE A 1 7.40 -33.54 23.25
N MET A 2 8.47 -32.76 23.12
CA MET A 2 8.58 -31.66 22.13
C MET A 2 8.41 -32.11 20.67
N LYS A 3 8.98 -33.27 20.26
CA LYS A 3 8.82 -33.80 18.89
C LYS A 3 7.38 -34.21 18.54
N LYS A 4 6.58 -34.65 19.52
CA LYS A 4 5.17 -34.99 19.31
C LYS A 4 4.29 -33.73 19.17
N ILE A 5 4.62 -32.64 19.87
CA ILE A 5 3.90 -31.35 19.78
C ILE A 5 4.10 -30.73 18.39
N ILE A 6 5.32 -30.77 17.85
CA ILE A 6 5.63 -30.29 16.50
C ILE A 6 4.88 -31.10 15.44
N PHE A 7 4.79 -32.43 15.63
CA PHE A 7 4.07 -33.31 14.70
C PHE A 7 2.55 -33.05 14.68
N TYR A 8 1.93 -32.76 15.82
CA TYR A 8 0.51 -32.36 15.89
C TYR A 8 0.26 -30.96 15.29
N PHE A 9 1.22 -30.04 15.40
CA PHE A 9 1.12 -28.74 14.73
C PHE A 9 1.19 -28.85 13.19
N ILE A 10 1.95 -29.81 12.66
CA ILE A 10 2.06 -30.05 11.23
C ILE A 10 0.81 -30.78 10.67
N ILE A 11 0.20 -31.69 11.44
CA ILE A 11 -1.00 -32.41 11.00
C ILE A 11 -2.26 -31.54 11.09
N ALA A 12 -2.34 -30.60 12.03
CA ALA A 12 -3.46 -29.65 12.13
C ALA A 12 -3.52 -28.67 10.94
N SER A 13 -2.49 -28.58 10.11
CA SER A 13 -2.43 -27.72 8.93
C SER A 13 -2.98 -28.36 7.63
N ILE A 14 -3.51 -29.59 7.66
CA ILE A 14 -3.85 -30.35 6.43
C ILE A 14 -5.34 -30.36 6.06
N VAL A 15 -6.22 -29.82 6.89
CA VAL A 15 -7.67 -29.87 6.60
C VAL A 15 -8.30 -28.49 6.79
N PHE A 16 -8.15 -27.61 5.79
CA PHE A 16 -8.99 -26.41 5.77
C PHE A 16 -9.45 -26.13 4.34
N GLY A 17 -10.77 -26.17 4.20
CA GLY A 17 -11.46 -25.80 2.97
C GLY A 17 -11.12 -24.39 2.50
N GLU A 18 -11.23 -24.17 1.22
CA GLU A 18 -11.06 -22.88 0.56
C GLU A 18 -11.91 -21.81 1.25
N SER A 19 -11.30 -21.04 2.14
CA SER A 19 -11.93 -19.79 2.59
C SER A 19 -11.96 -18.85 1.40
N LYS A 20 -13.10 -18.23 1.10
CA LYS A 20 -13.20 -17.15 0.11
C LYS A 20 -12.10 -16.14 0.44
N LYS A 21 -11.18 -15.93 -0.49
CA LYS A 21 -9.95 -15.18 -0.24
C LYS A 21 -10.22 -13.69 -0.31
N TRP A 22 -9.72 -12.99 0.68
CA TRP A 22 -9.62 -11.54 0.69
C TRP A 22 -8.26 -11.16 0.08
N ASP A 23 -8.22 -10.88 -1.21
CA ASP A 23 -6.97 -10.83 -1.98
C ASP A 23 -6.57 -9.43 -2.46
N ALA A 24 -6.65 -8.42 -1.56
CA ALA A 24 -6.34 -7.04 -1.94
C ALA A 24 -4.93 -6.86 -2.51
N HIS A 25 -3.96 -7.56 -1.94
CA HIS A 25 -2.53 -7.41 -2.27
C HIS A 25 -1.97 -8.51 -3.18
N SER A 26 -2.83 -9.34 -3.76
CA SER A 26 -2.42 -10.48 -4.59
C SER A 26 -2.72 -10.27 -6.07
N ALA A 27 -2.24 -11.18 -6.92
CA ALA A 27 -2.59 -11.26 -8.33
C ALA A 27 -4.02 -11.82 -8.55
N TYR A 28 -4.63 -12.40 -7.52
CA TYR A 28 -6.01 -12.88 -7.63
C TYR A 28 -6.98 -11.70 -7.71
N LEU A 29 -8.00 -11.85 -8.53
CA LEU A 29 -9.06 -10.87 -8.68
C LEU A 29 -10.25 -11.24 -7.80
N LEU A 30 -11.03 -10.25 -7.44
CA LEU A 30 -12.34 -10.50 -6.81
C LEU A 30 -13.25 -11.26 -7.77
N PRO A 31 -14.01 -12.26 -7.27
CA PRO A 31 -15.07 -12.88 -8.03
C PRO A 31 -16.03 -11.84 -8.62
N GLN A 32 -16.60 -12.13 -9.78
CA GLN A 32 -17.57 -11.25 -10.42
C GLN A 32 -18.71 -10.89 -9.45
N LYS A 33 -19.08 -9.61 -9.41
CA LYS A 33 -20.10 -9.00 -8.52
C LYS A 33 -19.74 -8.95 -7.03
N ARG A 34 -18.63 -9.54 -6.60
CA ARG A 34 -18.14 -9.37 -5.24
C ARG A 34 -17.53 -7.98 -5.07
N TRP A 35 -17.77 -7.39 -3.91
CA TRP A 35 -17.14 -6.15 -3.49
C TRP A 35 -16.51 -6.30 -2.11
N GLU A 36 -15.47 -5.52 -1.87
CA GLU A 36 -14.77 -5.40 -0.60
C GLU A 36 -14.44 -3.95 -0.32
N MET A 37 -14.46 -3.53 0.94
CA MET A 37 -14.05 -2.20 1.37
C MET A 37 -13.56 -2.21 2.81
N GLY A 38 -12.72 -1.23 3.15
CA GLY A 38 -12.29 -0.98 4.53
C GLY A 38 -12.24 0.51 4.84
N LEU A 39 -11.84 0.84 6.06
CA LEU A 39 -11.59 2.24 6.41
C LEU A 39 -10.37 2.80 5.66
N PHE A 40 -9.30 2.00 5.58
CA PHE A 40 -8.07 2.36 4.86
C PHE A 40 -7.90 1.56 3.57
N GLN A 41 -8.61 0.45 3.41
CA GLN A 41 -8.64 -0.30 2.17
C GLN A 41 -9.63 0.35 1.18
N PRO A 42 -9.23 0.55 -0.09
CA PRO A 42 -10.14 1.00 -1.12
C PRO A 42 -11.37 0.10 -1.26
N PHE A 43 -12.47 0.67 -1.72
CA PHE A 43 -13.58 -0.10 -2.26
C PHE A 43 -13.09 -0.81 -3.53
N ARG A 44 -13.26 -2.12 -3.60
CA ARG A 44 -12.88 -2.99 -4.71
C ARG A 44 -14.13 -3.68 -5.24
N TYR A 45 -14.21 -3.85 -6.54
CA TYR A 45 -15.35 -4.50 -7.20
C TYR A 45 -14.90 -5.40 -8.34
N GLY A 46 -15.25 -6.70 -8.26
CA GLY A 46 -15.06 -7.66 -9.33
C GLY A 46 -16.06 -7.40 -10.45
N TYR A 47 -15.61 -6.74 -11.51
CA TYR A 47 -16.45 -6.44 -12.67
C TYR A 47 -16.65 -7.67 -13.55
N SER A 48 -15.61 -8.42 -13.79
CA SER A 48 -15.62 -9.69 -14.52
C SER A 48 -14.56 -10.63 -13.94
N GLU A 49 -14.46 -11.84 -14.48
CA GLU A 49 -13.41 -12.79 -14.08
C GLU A 49 -11.98 -12.28 -14.37
N SER A 50 -11.85 -11.32 -15.28
CA SER A 50 -10.55 -10.77 -15.70
C SER A 50 -10.31 -9.32 -15.34
N ILE A 51 -11.28 -8.62 -14.73
CA ILE A 51 -11.21 -7.19 -14.44
C ILE A 51 -11.79 -6.87 -13.06
N GLU A 52 -11.01 -6.15 -12.28
CA GLU A 52 -11.39 -5.59 -10.99
C GLU A 52 -11.11 -4.09 -10.98
N TYR A 53 -12.04 -3.31 -10.46
CA TYR A 53 -11.89 -1.87 -10.22
C TYR A 53 -11.75 -1.57 -8.74
N SER A 54 -11.01 -0.51 -8.42
CA SER A 54 -11.03 0.02 -7.07
C SER A 54 -10.93 1.54 -7.02
N VAL A 55 -11.54 2.10 -5.97
CA VAL A 55 -11.52 3.51 -5.63
C VAL A 55 -11.56 3.65 -4.12
N HIS A 56 -10.83 4.60 -3.57
CA HIS A 56 -10.91 4.85 -2.13
C HIS A 56 -11.97 5.91 -1.84
N PRO A 57 -13.16 5.55 -1.35
CA PRO A 57 -14.29 6.46 -1.30
C PRO A 57 -14.07 7.64 -0.36
N LEU A 58 -13.41 7.44 0.79
CA LEU A 58 -13.12 8.52 1.74
C LEU A 58 -12.14 9.55 1.18
N TRP A 59 -11.11 9.09 0.45
CA TRP A 59 -10.11 9.98 -0.14
C TRP A 59 -10.53 10.56 -1.47
N PHE A 60 -11.50 9.97 -2.15
CA PHE A 60 -11.89 10.37 -3.51
C PHE A 60 -12.24 11.85 -3.65
N PHE A 61 -12.89 12.45 -2.64
CA PHE A 61 -13.33 13.83 -2.70
C PHE A 61 -12.18 14.84 -2.52
N VAL A 62 -11.12 14.46 -1.83
CA VAL A 62 -9.95 15.32 -1.58
C VAL A 62 -8.72 14.87 -2.38
N MET A 63 -8.69 13.63 -2.79
CA MET A 63 -7.61 13.01 -3.56
C MET A 63 -8.21 12.01 -4.54
N PRO A 64 -8.79 12.47 -5.65
CA PRO A 64 -9.35 11.59 -6.68
C PRO A 64 -8.38 10.48 -7.06
N ASN A 65 -8.86 9.26 -7.03
CA ASN A 65 -8.05 8.07 -7.25
C ASN A 65 -8.87 6.97 -7.92
N PHE A 66 -8.22 6.15 -8.71
CA PHE A 66 -8.82 5.00 -9.35
C PHE A 66 -7.77 3.93 -9.62
N SER A 67 -8.15 2.67 -9.56
CA SER A 67 -7.28 1.56 -9.92
C SER A 67 -8.06 0.51 -10.73
N LEU A 68 -7.35 -0.06 -11.69
CA LEU A 68 -7.80 -1.18 -12.50
C LEU A 68 -6.81 -2.33 -12.31
N LYS A 69 -7.30 -3.52 -11.93
CA LYS A 69 -6.51 -4.75 -11.93
C LYS A 69 -7.05 -5.69 -13.02
N LYS A 70 -6.16 -6.24 -13.83
CA LYS A 70 -6.48 -7.12 -14.96
C LYS A 70 -5.70 -8.41 -14.83
N SER A 71 -6.41 -9.54 -14.92
CA SER A 71 -5.78 -10.86 -15.00
C SER A 71 -4.89 -10.98 -16.24
N GLN A 72 -3.77 -11.66 -16.09
CA GLN A 72 -2.84 -11.98 -17.16
C GLN A 72 -2.63 -13.50 -17.22
N SER A 73 -1.95 -13.97 -18.25
CA SER A 73 -1.59 -15.37 -18.35
C SER A 73 -0.65 -15.80 -17.23
N ASP A 74 -0.85 -16.99 -16.71
CA ASP A 74 0.01 -17.55 -15.66
C ASP A 74 1.46 -17.69 -16.16
N ILE A 75 2.40 -17.38 -15.29
CA ILE A 75 3.83 -17.44 -15.58
C ILE A 75 4.51 -18.35 -14.58
N ALA A 76 5.19 -19.40 -15.03
CA ALA A 76 5.94 -20.34 -14.19
C ALA A 76 5.13 -20.91 -13.00
N GLY A 77 3.83 -21.13 -13.20
CA GLY A 77 2.93 -21.63 -12.17
C GLY A 77 2.55 -20.59 -11.10
N PHE A 78 2.76 -19.29 -11.38
CA PHE A 78 2.20 -18.19 -10.64
C PHE A 78 1.01 -17.62 -11.41
N THR A 79 -0.08 -17.36 -10.72
CA THR A 79 -1.15 -16.52 -11.25
C THR A 79 -0.65 -15.11 -11.35
N SER A 80 -0.89 -14.45 -12.49
CA SER A 80 -0.38 -13.11 -12.72
C SER A 80 -1.48 -12.09 -13.04
N ALA A 81 -1.25 -10.83 -12.65
CA ALA A 81 -2.12 -9.70 -12.93
C ALA A 81 -1.32 -8.43 -13.14
N SER A 82 -1.83 -7.54 -13.98
CA SER A 82 -1.36 -6.15 -14.05
C SER A 82 -2.31 -5.24 -13.30
N GLN A 83 -1.75 -4.24 -12.60
CA GLN A 83 -2.51 -3.23 -11.89
C GLN A 83 -2.09 -1.84 -12.37
N TYR A 84 -3.07 -1.00 -12.66
CA TYR A 84 -2.91 0.38 -13.10
C TYR A 84 -3.58 1.28 -12.10
N LYS A 85 -2.87 2.30 -11.61
CA LYS A 85 -3.41 3.27 -10.64
C LYS A 85 -3.22 4.68 -11.16
N ILE A 86 -4.21 5.53 -10.89
CA ILE A 86 -4.16 6.96 -11.14
C ILE A 86 -4.58 7.71 -9.88
N VAL A 87 -3.88 8.78 -9.56
CA VAL A 87 -4.20 9.63 -8.40
C VAL A 87 -3.93 11.09 -8.72
N TYR A 88 -4.80 11.96 -8.20
CA TYR A 88 -4.67 13.42 -8.25
C TYR A 88 -4.56 13.97 -6.83
N PRO A 89 -3.35 14.12 -6.27
CA PRO A 89 -3.16 14.43 -4.86
C PRO A 89 -3.27 15.94 -4.52
N THR A 90 -3.23 16.82 -5.51
CA THR A 90 -3.14 18.28 -5.32
C THR A 90 -4.19 18.87 -4.39
N PRO A 91 -5.50 18.51 -4.47
CA PRO A 91 -6.49 19.10 -3.57
C PRO A 91 -6.23 18.74 -2.10
N PHE A 92 -5.84 17.48 -1.84
CA PHE A 92 -5.50 17.02 -0.49
C PHE A 92 -4.26 17.72 0.06
N LEU A 93 -3.20 17.82 -0.74
CA LEU A 93 -1.95 18.47 -0.32
C LEU A 93 -2.16 19.95 -0.04
N ASN A 94 -2.91 20.65 -0.88
CA ASN A 94 -3.27 22.05 -0.62
C ASN A 94 -4.23 22.22 0.56
N MET A 95 -5.02 21.20 0.90
CA MET A 95 -5.85 21.22 2.11
C MET A 95 -5.00 21.14 3.37
N ILE A 96 -4.02 20.23 3.43
CA ILE A 96 -3.14 20.06 4.60
C ILE A 96 -2.05 21.15 4.70
N ALA A 97 -1.87 21.95 3.66
CA ALA A 97 -1.01 23.15 3.67
C ALA A 97 -1.72 24.38 4.25
N LYS A 98 -3.03 24.33 4.51
CA LYS A 98 -3.75 25.47 5.10
C LYS A 98 -3.42 25.63 6.57
N GLU A 99 -3.31 26.88 7.02
CA GLU A 99 -3.18 27.21 8.43
C GLU A 99 -4.34 26.59 9.25
N GLY A 100 -3.98 26.02 10.40
CA GLY A 100 -4.95 25.39 11.31
C GLY A 100 -5.40 23.99 10.89
N ILE A 101 -4.97 23.46 9.74
CA ILE A 101 -5.25 22.09 9.30
C ILE A 101 -3.93 21.32 9.25
N MET A 102 -3.69 20.47 10.25
CA MET A 102 -2.55 19.59 10.42
C MET A 102 -1.15 20.22 10.41
N GLY A 103 -0.90 21.37 9.74
CA GLY A 103 0.41 22.03 9.69
C GLY A 103 1.57 21.20 9.13
N ILE A 104 1.25 20.19 8.31
CA ILE A 104 2.24 19.23 7.78
C ILE A 104 3.02 19.86 6.63
N ILE A 105 2.38 20.70 5.83
CA ILE A 105 3.00 21.48 4.75
C ILE A 105 2.88 22.95 5.14
N ALA A 106 3.98 23.69 5.01
CA ALA A 106 3.96 25.12 5.31
C ALA A 106 3.02 25.87 4.32
N PRO A 107 2.18 26.81 4.82
CA PRO A 107 1.13 27.45 4.03
C PRO A 107 1.61 28.23 2.81
N GLU A 108 2.87 28.66 2.80
CA GLU A 108 3.50 29.35 1.67
C GLU A 108 3.71 28.44 0.45
N PHE A 109 3.73 27.10 0.64
CA PHE A 109 3.93 26.16 -0.46
C PHE A 109 2.60 25.80 -1.11
N ARG A 110 2.34 26.37 -2.27
CA ARG A 110 1.25 25.93 -3.13
C ARG A 110 1.66 24.74 -3.97
N MET A 111 0.93 23.64 -3.84
CA MET A 111 1.13 22.49 -4.68
C MET A 111 0.50 22.71 -6.06
N PRO A 112 1.28 22.63 -7.14
CA PRO A 112 0.76 22.69 -8.50
C PRO A 112 -0.15 21.49 -8.81
N PRO A 113 -0.88 21.49 -9.92
CA PRO A 113 -1.59 20.30 -10.37
C PRO A 113 -0.61 19.15 -10.62
N MET A 114 -0.85 18.02 -9.95
CA MET A 114 0.02 16.83 -10.03
C MET A 114 -0.82 15.59 -10.31
N LEU A 115 -0.31 14.73 -11.19
CA LEU A 115 -0.94 13.46 -11.54
C LEU A 115 0.05 12.32 -11.29
N GLY A 116 -0.34 11.35 -10.50
CA GLY A 116 0.40 10.11 -10.28
C GLY A 116 -0.19 8.96 -11.06
N LEU A 117 0.67 8.21 -11.73
CA LEU A 117 0.34 6.99 -12.45
C LEU A 117 1.21 5.86 -11.91
N SER A 118 0.65 4.66 -11.76
CA SER A 118 1.41 3.48 -11.38
C SER A 118 1.01 2.30 -12.23
N VAL A 119 2.00 1.54 -12.66
CA VAL A 119 1.81 0.25 -13.35
C VAL A 119 2.56 -0.79 -12.56
N SER A 120 1.84 -1.78 -12.03
CA SER A 120 2.42 -2.88 -11.25
C SER A 120 2.11 -4.22 -11.90
N TRP A 121 3.05 -5.12 -11.82
CA TRP A 121 2.89 -6.53 -12.15
C TRP A 121 2.86 -7.33 -10.84
N LEU A 122 1.84 -8.16 -10.68
CA LEU A 122 1.62 -9.00 -9.52
C LEU A 122 1.73 -10.47 -9.93
N MET A 123 2.43 -11.26 -9.14
CA MET A 123 2.56 -12.72 -9.33
C MET A 123 2.29 -13.41 -8.00
N SER A 124 1.25 -14.24 -7.94
CA SER A 124 0.83 -14.93 -6.72
C SER A 124 0.84 -16.43 -6.87
N LYS A 125 1.24 -17.11 -5.81
CA LYS A 125 1.23 -18.57 -5.74
C LYS A 125 0.87 -19.03 -4.34
N ASN A 126 -0.03 -20.00 -4.24
CA ASN A 126 -0.25 -20.71 -2.99
C ASN A 126 0.78 -21.82 -2.84
N MET A 127 1.55 -21.77 -1.77
CA MET A 127 2.57 -22.75 -1.43
C MET A 127 2.23 -23.39 -0.09
N THR A 128 1.57 -24.54 -0.11
CA THR A 128 1.26 -25.34 1.09
C THR A 128 0.53 -24.54 2.18
N GLY A 129 -0.47 -23.74 1.77
CA GLY A 129 -1.28 -22.93 2.69
C GLY A 129 -0.67 -21.57 3.05
N VAL A 130 0.41 -21.18 2.39
CA VAL A 130 0.98 -19.85 2.41
C VAL A 130 0.74 -19.21 1.05
N ASP A 131 0.05 -18.09 1.01
CA ASP A 131 -0.09 -17.28 -0.21
C ASP A 131 1.09 -16.30 -0.30
N LEU A 132 1.89 -16.47 -1.34
CA LEU A 132 3.03 -15.63 -1.65
C LEU A 132 2.67 -14.75 -2.84
N THR A 133 2.92 -13.45 -2.75
CA THR A 133 2.80 -12.52 -3.87
C THR A 133 4.08 -11.72 -4.04
N LEU A 134 4.60 -11.70 -5.24
CA LEU A 134 5.65 -10.80 -5.67
C LEU A 134 4.99 -9.66 -6.45
N ASN A 135 5.42 -8.45 -6.18
CA ASN A 135 5.00 -7.28 -6.93
C ASN A 135 6.20 -6.49 -7.44
N GLY A 136 6.01 -5.77 -8.53
CA GLY A 136 7.02 -4.87 -9.06
C GLY A 136 6.41 -3.98 -10.12
N GLY A 137 6.93 -2.76 -10.24
CA GLY A 137 6.35 -1.81 -11.18
C GLY A 137 7.06 -0.48 -11.26
N LEU A 138 6.43 0.41 -12.01
CA LEU A 138 6.88 1.76 -12.31
C LEU A 138 5.83 2.76 -11.82
N ASP A 139 6.29 3.77 -11.12
CA ASP A 139 5.50 4.94 -10.72
C ASP A 139 5.94 6.14 -11.56
N LEU A 140 4.99 6.91 -12.08
CA LEU A 140 5.21 8.11 -12.85
C LEU A 140 4.51 9.29 -12.17
N GLY A 141 5.22 10.40 -12.02
CA GLY A 141 4.72 11.65 -11.49
C GLY A 141 4.76 12.75 -12.57
N VAL A 142 3.61 13.37 -12.84
CA VAL A 142 3.53 14.52 -13.72
C VAL A 142 3.14 15.74 -12.87
N THR A 143 3.93 16.80 -12.98
CA THR A 143 3.69 18.07 -12.27
C THR A 143 3.52 19.18 -13.33
N LEU A 144 2.41 19.91 -13.23
CA LEU A 144 2.11 21.05 -14.14
C LEU A 144 2.40 22.36 -13.40
N GLY A 145 3.66 22.77 -13.43
CA GLY A 145 4.18 23.96 -12.74
C GLY A 145 5.36 23.63 -11.84
N ASP A 146 5.86 24.65 -11.15
CA ASP A 146 7.01 24.51 -10.27
C ASP A 146 6.60 23.90 -8.93
N LEU A 147 7.29 22.87 -8.52
CA LEU A 147 7.16 22.23 -7.23
C LEU A 147 8.34 22.63 -6.35
N ASP A 148 8.08 23.38 -5.28
CA ASP A 148 9.13 23.82 -4.37
C ASP A 148 9.73 22.62 -3.64
N THR A 149 11.04 22.40 -3.78
CA THR A 149 11.75 21.28 -3.19
C THR A 149 11.69 21.27 -1.67
N ARG A 150 11.49 22.43 -1.02
CA ARG A 150 11.32 22.55 0.44
C ARG A 150 9.97 22.01 0.91
N SER A 151 9.00 21.85 0.01
CA SER A 151 7.69 21.27 0.32
C SER A 151 7.69 19.72 0.27
N SER A 152 8.85 19.09 0.13
CA SER A 152 8.98 17.64 0.07
C SER A 152 8.54 16.99 1.38
N ILE A 153 7.36 16.41 1.36
CA ILE A 153 6.80 15.62 2.45
C ILE A 153 6.53 14.22 1.93
N ASP A 154 6.96 13.25 2.69
CA ASP A 154 6.65 11.88 2.41
C ASP A 154 5.47 11.43 3.27
N LEU A 155 4.34 11.17 2.61
CA LEU A 155 3.13 10.68 3.24
C LEU A 155 2.95 9.19 2.92
N PRO A 156 3.55 8.30 3.71
CA PRO A 156 3.56 6.85 3.44
C PRO A 156 2.18 6.19 3.57
N LEU A 157 1.18 6.93 4.02
CA LEU A 157 -0.21 6.47 4.11
C LEU A 157 -1.03 6.74 2.84
N VAL A 158 -0.46 7.48 1.88
CA VAL A 158 -1.15 7.91 0.67
C VAL A 158 -0.53 7.22 -0.56
N TYR A 159 -1.28 7.13 -1.64
CA TYR A 159 -1.05 6.28 -2.82
C TYR A 159 0.36 6.32 -3.42
N HIS A 160 0.91 7.52 -3.66
CA HIS A 160 2.26 7.67 -4.18
C HIS A 160 3.07 8.55 -3.24
N ARG A 161 4.31 8.20 -3.05
CA ARG A 161 5.22 9.07 -2.34
C ARG A 161 5.46 10.33 -3.15
N LEU A 162 5.49 11.48 -2.47
CA LEU A 162 5.72 12.77 -3.13
C LEU A 162 7.02 12.81 -3.95
N GLY A 163 8.02 12.03 -3.56
CA GLY A 163 9.28 11.93 -4.30
C GLY A 163 9.14 11.65 -5.78
N ILE A 164 8.10 10.93 -6.23
CA ILE A 164 7.90 10.68 -7.66
C ILE A 164 7.56 11.95 -8.45
N TYR A 165 6.93 12.95 -7.82
CA TYR A 165 6.57 14.19 -8.50
C TYR A 165 7.76 15.12 -8.70
N TYR A 166 8.81 14.97 -7.88
CA TYR A 166 10.07 15.68 -8.04
C TYR A 166 10.96 15.03 -9.10
N ASN A 167 10.94 13.69 -9.18
CA ASN A 167 11.79 12.90 -10.07
C ASN A 167 11.13 12.50 -11.38
N SER A 168 9.82 12.71 -11.50
CA SER A 168 8.98 12.25 -12.60
C SER A 168 8.74 10.73 -12.65
N TRP A 169 9.57 9.91 -12.02
CA TRP A 169 9.42 8.46 -12.00
C TRP A 169 10.07 7.79 -10.79
N GLY A 170 9.68 6.57 -10.53
CA GLY A 170 10.27 5.68 -9.55
C GLY A 170 9.97 4.22 -9.87
N ILE A 171 10.70 3.31 -9.24
CA ILE A 171 10.49 1.87 -9.35
C ILE A 171 10.11 1.35 -7.97
N HIS A 172 9.16 0.42 -7.93
CA HIS A 172 8.83 -0.31 -6.71
C HIS A 172 8.90 -1.82 -6.93
N THR A 173 9.22 -2.54 -5.88
CA THR A 173 9.12 -4.00 -5.81
C THR A 173 8.73 -4.39 -4.41
N GLY A 174 8.05 -5.52 -4.26
CA GLY A 174 7.59 -5.97 -2.94
C GLY A 174 7.28 -7.45 -2.88
N LEU A 175 7.08 -7.88 -1.67
CA LEU A 175 6.76 -9.24 -1.28
C LEU A 175 5.63 -9.23 -0.25
N ASP A 176 4.53 -9.90 -0.58
CA ASP A 176 3.44 -10.15 0.35
C ASP A 176 3.38 -11.62 0.71
N VAL A 177 3.22 -11.91 1.98
CA VAL A 177 3.04 -13.27 2.50
C VAL A 177 1.80 -13.32 3.38
N GLN A 178 0.86 -14.16 3.05
CA GLN A 178 -0.34 -14.38 3.83
C GLN A 178 -0.45 -15.84 4.26
N LYS A 179 -0.68 -16.08 5.55
CA LYS A 179 -0.84 -17.43 6.11
C LYS A 179 -2.05 -17.51 7.03
N ASN A 180 -2.93 -18.44 6.75
CA ASN A 180 -4.01 -18.80 7.68
C ASN A 180 -3.44 -19.62 8.83
N MET A 181 -3.41 -19.05 10.04
CA MET A 181 -2.97 -19.74 11.25
C MET A 181 -4.05 -20.65 11.80
N THR A 182 -5.30 -20.22 11.66
CA THR A 182 -6.53 -20.98 12.01
C THR A 182 -7.64 -20.60 11.03
N GLN A 183 -8.82 -21.20 11.14
CA GLN A 183 -10.01 -20.78 10.36
C GLN A 183 -10.40 -19.32 10.55
N LYS A 184 -10.05 -18.73 11.72
CA LYS A 184 -10.45 -17.37 12.10
C LYS A 184 -9.29 -16.36 12.06
N PHE A 185 -8.06 -16.81 12.11
CA PHE A 185 -6.90 -15.93 12.22
C PHE A 185 -5.95 -16.13 11.06
N THR A 186 -5.60 -15.03 10.43
CA THR A 186 -4.63 -14.94 9.33
C THR A 186 -3.54 -13.95 9.73
N VAL A 187 -2.31 -14.25 9.41
CA VAL A 187 -1.17 -13.32 9.50
C VAL A 187 -0.84 -12.85 8.10
N PHE A 188 -0.68 -11.57 7.95
CA PHE A 188 -0.25 -10.92 6.71
C PHE A 188 1.05 -10.15 6.96
N PHE A 189 2.04 -10.40 6.14
CA PHE A 189 3.32 -9.75 6.09
C PHE A 189 3.49 -9.10 4.72
N ASP A 190 3.98 -7.88 4.69
CA ASP A 190 4.21 -7.08 3.49
C ASP A 190 5.59 -6.41 3.62
N LEU A 191 6.35 -6.42 2.55
CA LEU A 191 7.65 -5.76 2.44
C LEU A 191 7.73 -5.09 1.08
N ASP A 192 7.78 -3.78 1.05
CA ASP A 192 7.91 -2.97 -0.16
C ASP A 192 9.22 -2.19 -0.17
N LEU A 193 9.90 -2.20 -1.29
CA LEU A 193 11.08 -1.41 -1.57
C LEU A 193 10.79 -0.49 -2.76
N LYS A 194 11.06 0.80 -2.58
CA LYS A 194 10.90 1.82 -3.62
C LYS A 194 12.23 2.49 -3.90
N PHE A 195 12.52 2.66 -5.15
CA PHE A 195 13.68 3.40 -5.64
C PHE A 195 13.20 4.66 -6.36
N LEU A 196 13.75 5.79 -5.94
CA LEU A 196 13.49 7.10 -6.51
C LEU A 196 14.82 7.63 -7.04
N PRO A 197 15.07 7.50 -8.35
CA PRO A 197 16.37 7.91 -8.90
C PRO A 197 16.52 9.42 -8.82
N GLY A 198 17.42 9.86 -7.94
CA GLY A 198 17.94 11.22 -7.78
C GLY A 198 16.91 12.34 -7.83
N LEU A 199 16.50 12.86 -6.71
CA LEU A 199 15.76 14.14 -6.69
C LEU A 199 16.72 15.25 -7.09
N ALA A 200 16.26 16.24 -7.85
CA ALA A 200 17.04 17.39 -8.25
C ALA A 200 17.74 18.06 -7.05
N GLU A 201 18.96 18.51 -7.23
CA GLU A 201 19.74 19.17 -6.20
C GLU A 201 18.93 20.33 -5.60
N VAL A 202 18.68 20.30 -4.29
CA VAL A 202 18.14 21.45 -3.57
C VAL A 202 19.30 22.42 -3.37
N GLN A 203 19.36 23.44 -4.21
CA GLN A 203 20.41 24.47 -4.20
C GLN A 203 20.33 25.49 -3.06
N THR A 204 19.81 25.15 -1.91
CA THR A 204 19.63 26.11 -0.80
C THR A 204 20.71 26.06 0.26
N ASP A 205 21.57 25.03 0.26
CA ASP A 205 22.69 24.94 1.18
C ASP A 205 23.88 24.29 0.45
N PRO A 206 25.05 25.01 0.33
CA PRO A 206 26.26 24.44 -0.28
C PRO A 206 26.79 23.22 0.47
N ASP A 207 26.45 23.07 1.75
CA ASP A 207 26.81 21.95 2.60
C ASP A 207 25.70 20.88 2.70
N ALA A 208 24.51 21.14 2.15
CA ALA A 208 23.48 20.13 2.05
C ALA A 208 23.98 19.02 1.11
N SER A 209 24.40 17.93 1.72
CA SER A 209 24.77 16.71 1.01
C SER A 209 23.68 16.40 0.00
N LYS A 210 24.07 16.17 -1.27
CA LYS A 210 23.25 15.84 -2.41
C LYS A 210 21.98 15.13 -1.98
N PHE A 211 20.86 15.76 -2.31
CA PHE A 211 19.56 15.25 -2.04
C PHE A 211 19.37 13.86 -2.65
N MET A 212 19.35 12.87 -1.83
CA MET A 212 19.27 11.49 -2.29
C MET A 212 18.12 10.80 -1.58
N GLY A 213 16.89 11.13 -1.98
CA GLY A 213 15.74 10.29 -1.70
C GLY A 213 15.82 9.01 -2.53
N GLU A 214 16.89 8.23 -2.33
CA GLU A 214 17.23 7.14 -3.22
C GLU A 214 16.32 5.94 -3.06
N TYR A 215 15.87 5.67 -1.83
CA TYR A 215 15.04 4.51 -1.56
C TYR A 215 14.15 4.69 -0.34
N SER A 216 13.10 3.89 -0.29
CA SER A 216 12.35 3.64 0.93
C SER A 216 12.00 2.17 1.07
N LEU A 217 12.12 1.67 2.30
CA LEU A 217 11.69 0.35 2.70
C LEU A 217 10.45 0.50 3.59
N GLU A 218 9.39 -0.20 3.22
CA GLU A 218 8.17 -0.28 4.00
C GLU A 218 7.91 -1.73 4.39
N HIS A 219 7.50 -1.94 5.62
CA HIS A 219 7.13 -3.24 6.12
C HIS A 219 5.84 -3.13 6.92
N LYS A 220 4.95 -4.07 6.71
CA LYS A 220 3.67 -4.15 7.40
C LYS A 220 3.47 -5.57 7.94
N LEU A 221 3.04 -5.67 9.19
CA LEU A 221 2.63 -6.93 9.79
C LEU A 221 1.24 -6.75 10.38
N LEU A 222 0.31 -7.57 9.94
CA LEU A 222 -1.08 -7.53 10.39
C LEU A 222 -1.52 -8.91 10.88
N LEU A 223 -2.22 -8.91 12.01
CA LEU A 223 -3.05 -10.01 12.46
C LEU A 223 -4.49 -9.73 12.02
N ILE A 224 -5.08 -10.65 11.32
CA ILE A 224 -6.42 -10.55 10.75
C ILE A 224 -7.34 -11.53 11.43
N TRP A 225 -8.42 -11.03 12.05
CA TRP A 225 -9.49 -11.83 12.58
C TRP A 225 -10.65 -11.89 11.58
N ASN A 226 -10.84 -13.04 10.96
CA ASN A 226 -11.92 -13.32 10.03
C ASN A 226 -13.17 -13.71 10.84
N LYS A 227 -14.03 -12.73 11.18
CA LYS A 227 -15.25 -12.96 11.94
C LYS A 227 -16.29 -13.71 11.11
N SER A 228 -16.37 -13.38 9.80
CA SER A 228 -17.22 -14.03 8.82
C SER A 228 -16.63 -13.90 7.41
N GLU A 229 -17.25 -14.50 6.41
CA GLU A 229 -16.86 -14.32 5.01
C GLU A 229 -16.97 -12.87 4.52
N ASN A 230 -17.78 -12.05 5.18
CA ASN A 230 -18.09 -10.69 4.78
C ASN A 230 -17.61 -9.61 5.76
N PHE A 231 -16.95 -10.00 6.85
CA PHE A 231 -16.43 -9.05 7.83
C PHE A 231 -15.17 -9.57 8.50
N ARG A 232 -14.13 -8.72 8.52
CA ARG A 232 -12.88 -8.99 9.24
C ARG A 232 -12.34 -7.74 9.92
N VAL A 233 -11.52 -7.96 10.93
CA VAL A 233 -10.81 -6.92 11.68
C VAL A 233 -9.32 -7.18 11.55
N LEU A 234 -8.57 -6.14 11.25
CA LEU A 234 -7.12 -6.21 11.12
C LEU A 234 -6.49 -5.33 12.20
N THR A 235 -5.39 -5.81 12.76
CA THR A 235 -4.56 -5.03 13.68
C THR A 235 -3.10 -5.32 13.44
N GLY A 236 -2.24 -4.34 13.68
CA GLY A 236 -0.81 -4.49 13.49
C GLY A 236 -0.08 -3.16 13.38
N TYR A 237 1.00 -3.14 12.63
CA TYR A 237 1.81 -1.95 12.45
C TYR A 237 2.31 -1.83 11.00
N LYS A 238 2.72 -0.61 10.65
CA LYS A 238 3.52 -0.32 9.47
C LYS A 238 4.83 0.32 9.91
N PHE A 239 5.92 -0.23 9.45
CA PHE A 239 7.26 0.31 9.62
C PHE A 239 7.69 0.95 8.31
N VAL A 240 8.29 2.13 8.39
CA VAL A 240 8.80 2.85 7.23
C VAL A 240 10.21 3.30 7.53
N MET A 241 11.12 2.99 6.65
CA MET A 241 12.49 3.49 6.65
C MET A 241 12.78 4.08 5.28
N GLY A 242 13.30 5.28 5.25
CA GLY A 242 13.62 5.92 3.98
C GLY A 242 14.69 6.98 4.13
N LYS A 243 15.35 7.26 3.04
CA LYS A 243 16.26 8.38 2.92
C LYS A 243 15.49 9.51 2.25
N TYR A 244 15.23 10.52 3.03
CA TYR A 244 14.47 11.69 2.61
C TYR A 244 15.38 12.89 2.38
N PRO A 245 14.83 13.98 1.80
CA PRO A 245 15.56 15.22 1.58
C PRO A 245 16.32 15.75 2.78
N TYR A 246 15.70 15.62 3.92
CA TYR A 246 16.20 16.20 5.17
C TYR A 246 16.79 15.15 6.12
N GLY A 247 17.21 14.01 5.60
CA GLY A 247 17.84 12.94 6.35
C GLY A 247 17.15 11.58 6.24
N SER A 248 17.75 10.59 6.88
CA SER A 248 17.15 9.27 6.99
C SER A 248 16.17 9.27 8.15
N ASP A 249 15.00 8.76 7.95
CA ASP A 249 13.97 8.61 8.97
C ASP A 249 13.49 7.16 9.05
N MET A 250 13.18 6.74 10.28
CA MET A 250 12.69 5.41 10.57
C MET A 250 11.52 5.53 11.55
N ARG A 251 10.33 5.14 11.10
CA ARG A 251 9.10 5.31 11.89
C ARG A 251 8.23 4.08 11.88
N MET A 252 7.62 3.83 13.05
CA MET A 252 6.45 2.96 13.14
C MET A 252 5.19 3.80 13.02
N LEU A 253 4.23 3.33 12.24
CA LEU A 253 2.98 4.00 11.96
C LEU A 253 1.78 3.12 12.36
N PRO A 254 0.67 3.72 12.74
CA PRO A 254 0.41 5.15 12.98
C PRO A 254 1.21 5.72 14.17
N TYR A 255 1.75 6.90 14.01
CA TYR A 255 2.45 7.62 15.07
C TYR A 255 1.63 8.84 15.48
N ILE A 256 1.43 9.02 16.78
CA ILE A 256 0.70 10.16 17.35
C ILE A 256 1.73 11.16 17.91
N PRO A 257 2.02 12.27 17.21
CA PRO A 257 3.06 13.22 17.63
C PRO A 257 2.80 13.84 19.00
N MET A 258 1.52 14.13 19.33
CA MET A 258 1.15 14.74 20.62
C MET A 258 1.42 13.82 21.81
N ALA A 259 1.41 12.50 21.62
CA ALA A 259 1.66 11.52 22.66
C ALA A 259 3.06 10.89 22.52
N GLU A 260 3.83 11.32 21.52
CA GLU A 260 5.17 10.79 21.20
C GLU A 260 5.24 9.27 21.14
N THR A 261 4.15 8.64 20.71
CA THR A 261 4.02 7.19 20.75
C THR A 261 3.38 6.63 19.47
N TRP A 262 3.67 5.36 19.26
CA TRP A 262 3.03 4.56 18.23
C TRP A 262 1.74 3.92 18.78
N VAL A 263 0.76 3.75 17.91
CA VAL A 263 -0.47 3.00 18.18
C VAL A 263 -0.66 1.91 17.12
N PRO A 264 -1.27 0.76 17.47
CA PRO A 264 -1.54 -0.27 16.48
C PRO A 264 -2.54 0.23 15.42
N ILE A 265 -2.33 -0.18 14.17
CA ILE A 265 -3.35 -0.05 13.14
C ILE A 265 -4.55 -0.87 13.57
N ILE A 266 -5.74 -0.30 13.47
CA ILE A 266 -6.99 -1.04 13.60
C ILE A 266 -7.83 -0.71 12.38
N GLU A 267 -8.19 -1.74 11.63
CA GLU A 267 -8.99 -1.61 10.42
C GLU A 267 -10.16 -2.58 10.43
N PHE A 268 -11.30 -2.11 9.99
CA PHE A 268 -12.50 -2.89 9.76
C PHE A 268 -12.74 -3.02 8.26
N GLN A 269 -12.98 -4.23 7.80
CA GLN A 269 -13.23 -4.51 6.40
C GLN A 269 -14.52 -5.30 6.21
N TRP A 270 -15.25 -4.93 5.18
CA TRP A 270 -16.52 -5.50 4.79
C TRP A 270 -16.46 -6.03 3.36
N ALA A 271 -17.23 -7.05 3.11
CA ALA A 271 -17.42 -7.62 1.78
C ALA A 271 -18.89 -7.99 1.54
N GLY A 272 -19.26 -8.11 0.30
CA GLY A 272 -20.58 -8.57 -0.09
C GLY A 272 -20.64 -8.90 -1.57
N GLU A 273 -21.82 -9.34 -2.01
CA GLU A 273 -22.09 -9.64 -3.42
C GLU A 273 -23.29 -8.79 -3.89
N LYS A 274 -23.15 -8.18 -5.06
CA LYS A 274 -24.27 -7.51 -5.71
C LYS A 274 -25.20 -8.57 -6.30
N ARG A 275 -26.44 -8.58 -5.82
CA ARG A 275 -27.52 -9.44 -6.35
C ARG A 275 -27.91 -9.08 -7.77
#